data_4160e24d21a2e6329a14c9bc51d3f507
#
_entry.id   4160e24d21a2e6329a14c9bc51d3f507
#
_cell.length_a   1.000
_cell.length_b   1.000
_cell.length_c   1.000
_cell.angle_alpha   90.00
_cell.angle_beta   90.00
_cell.angle_gamma   90.00
#
_symmetry.space_group_name_H-M   'P 1'
#
loop_
_entity.id
_entity.type
_entity.pdbx_description
1 polymer ?
#
loop_
_entity_poly.entity_id
_entity_poly.type
_entity_poly.pdbx_seq_one_letter_code
_entity_poly.pdbx_strand_id
1 'polypeptide(L)'
;MKNMNLMTPINSLGYGVAGLNILKSLCKDVEVACFAIGNIEVTNPDDAQVVQQAVSQQPRFDKDAPCLKVWHEFAMAERVGGGPLFGFPFFEITKFDQNRIHNLKATDAVIVASKWAADIVEDNLNSSVPVHVCPLGVDRSIFNEAGNLPTPRCTFLNCGKWEKRKGHDILLRAFTAAFPTQQDVQLAMLPTNPFLSPREKAEWEVYYRTDSRVEIVNRIATHAEVATLMKQATCGVFPSRAEGWNLELLEMMSCGKPVIATNYSAHTEFCNKQNTLLIEIDSMETASDGKWFNGDTGDWASLEGNAFDELVAHMKTVYSEWQQNNLLVNEAGIKTATDFSWEQTSQKIKGAIYEG
;
A
#
# COMPACT_ATOMS: atom_id res chain seq x y z
N MET A 1 -20.35 23.50 -9.73
CA MET A 1 -19.59 22.30 -9.30
C MET A 1 -18.22 22.79 -8.88
N LYS A 2 -17.58 22.19 -7.86
CA LYS A 2 -16.21 22.56 -7.48
C LYS A 2 -15.26 22.04 -8.56
N ASN A 3 -14.18 22.76 -8.87
CA ASN A 3 -13.17 22.37 -9.86
C ASN A 3 -11.88 21.94 -9.15
N MET A 4 -11.13 21.00 -9.72
CA MET A 4 -9.84 20.53 -9.21
C MET A 4 -8.90 20.15 -10.35
N ASN A 5 -7.63 20.47 -10.21
CA ASN A 5 -6.55 19.99 -11.06
C ASN A 5 -5.87 18.82 -10.34
N LEU A 6 -5.88 17.64 -10.91
CA LEU A 6 -5.29 16.44 -10.32
C LEU A 6 -4.04 16.02 -11.10
N MET A 7 -2.89 15.99 -10.45
CA MET A 7 -1.65 15.43 -10.96
C MET A 7 -1.38 14.09 -10.29
N THR A 8 -1.43 12.98 -11.04
CA THR A 8 -1.27 11.64 -10.45
C THR A 8 -0.82 10.63 -11.51
N PRO A 9 -0.05 9.59 -11.17
CA PRO A 9 0.10 8.45 -12.05
C PRO A 9 -1.19 7.64 -12.12
N ILE A 10 -1.39 6.97 -13.26
CA ILE A 10 -2.52 6.07 -13.51
C ILE A 10 -1.97 4.80 -14.16
N ASN A 11 -1.68 3.80 -13.35
CA ASN A 11 -1.12 2.52 -13.78
C ASN A 11 -1.33 1.43 -12.72
N SER A 12 -0.81 0.24 -12.94
CA SER A 12 -0.98 -0.92 -12.05
C SER A 12 -0.06 -0.95 -10.82
N LEU A 13 0.72 0.11 -10.56
CA LEU A 13 1.56 0.22 -9.36
C LEU A 13 0.81 0.99 -8.25
N GLY A 14 1.25 0.85 -7.00
CA GLY A 14 0.55 1.41 -5.83
C GLY A 14 0.13 2.88 -5.97
N TYR A 15 1.02 3.76 -6.43
CA TYR A 15 0.67 5.16 -6.73
C TYR A 15 -0.39 5.30 -7.82
N GLY A 16 -0.29 4.49 -8.88
CA GLY A 16 -1.23 4.54 -9.99
C GLY A 16 -2.61 4.00 -9.60
N VAL A 17 -2.66 2.96 -8.77
CA VAL A 17 -3.91 2.42 -8.20
C VAL A 17 -4.57 3.46 -7.30
N ALA A 18 -3.81 4.11 -6.41
CA ALA A 18 -4.32 5.18 -5.56
C ALA A 18 -4.83 6.35 -6.40
N GLY A 19 -4.03 6.81 -7.37
CA GLY A 19 -4.39 7.92 -8.26
C GLY A 19 -5.68 7.67 -9.06
N LEU A 20 -5.83 6.48 -9.63
CA LEU A 20 -7.04 6.09 -10.37
C LEU A 20 -8.28 6.09 -9.47
N ASN A 21 -8.19 5.48 -8.28
CA ASN A 21 -9.35 5.39 -7.40
C ASN A 21 -9.72 6.75 -6.76
N ILE A 22 -8.73 7.59 -6.45
CA ILE A 22 -8.96 8.98 -6.04
C ILE A 22 -9.66 9.75 -7.16
N LEU A 23 -9.19 9.65 -8.41
CA LEU A 23 -9.81 10.28 -9.57
C LEU A 23 -11.26 9.83 -9.73
N LYS A 24 -11.52 8.53 -9.76
CA LYS A 24 -12.88 7.95 -9.88
C LYS A 24 -13.83 8.47 -8.82
N SER A 25 -13.38 8.53 -7.58
CA SER A 25 -14.19 9.01 -6.45
C SER A 25 -14.44 10.52 -6.50
N LEU A 26 -13.43 11.31 -6.86
CA LEU A 26 -13.59 12.77 -7.00
C LEU A 26 -14.51 13.15 -8.15
N CYS A 27 -14.45 12.47 -9.29
CA CYS A 27 -15.28 12.73 -10.47
C CYS A 27 -16.78 12.53 -10.24
N LYS A 28 -17.20 11.96 -9.11
CA LYS A 28 -18.62 11.82 -8.78
C LYS A 28 -19.30 13.17 -8.49
N ASP A 29 -18.56 14.15 -7.96
CA ASP A 29 -19.12 15.43 -7.49
C ASP A 29 -18.17 16.64 -7.66
N VAL A 30 -16.99 16.44 -8.24
CA VAL A 30 -16.01 17.48 -8.59
C VAL A 30 -15.71 17.40 -10.08
N GLU A 31 -15.58 18.56 -10.75
CA GLU A 31 -15.06 18.62 -12.12
C GLU A 31 -13.54 18.56 -12.07
N VAL A 32 -12.97 17.42 -12.50
CA VAL A 32 -11.53 17.16 -12.40
C VAL A 32 -10.87 17.27 -13.75
N ALA A 33 -9.84 18.14 -13.86
CA ALA A 33 -8.89 18.11 -14.96
C ALA A 33 -7.69 17.24 -14.53
N CYS A 34 -7.51 16.07 -15.16
CA CYS A 34 -6.46 15.13 -14.79
C CYS A 34 -5.20 15.33 -15.66
N PHE A 35 -4.05 15.51 -15.01
CA PHE A 35 -2.72 15.61 -15.60
C PHE A 35 -1.91 14.40 -15.16
N ALA A 36 -1.90 13.36 -16.00
CA ALA A 36 -1.24 12.11 -15.64
C ALA A 36 0.29 12.28 -15.55
N ILE A 37 0.87 11.72 -14.49
CA ILE A 37 2.33 11.60 -14.31
C ILE A 37 2.78 10.28 -14.95
N GLY A 38 3.52 10.35 -16.03
CA GLY A 38 3.93 9.19 -16.83
C GLY A 38 2.82 8.66 -17.76
N ASN A 39 2.96 7.41 -18.19
CA ASN A 39 2.01 6.78 -19.10
C ASN A 39 0.74 6.34 -18.36
N ILE A 40 -0.40 6.48 -19.02
CA ILE A 40 -1.68 5.95 -18.55
C ILE A 40 -1.81 4.49 -18.95
N GLU A 41 -2.02 3.61 -17.96
CA GLU A 41 -2.25 2.19 -18.15
C GLU A 41 -3.53 1.79 -17.42
N VAL A 42 -4.64 1.64 -18.15
CA VAL A 42 -5.94 1.24 -17.61
C VAL A 42 -6.48 0.09 -18.44
N THR A 43 -6.79 -1.02 -17.79
CA THR A 43 -7.30 -2.23 -18.45
C THR A 43 -8.82 -2.34 -18.42
N ASN A 44 -9.47 -1.73 -17.42
CA ASN A 44 -10.93 -1.73 -17.30
C ASN A 44 -11.53 -0.65 -18.21
N PRO A 45 -12.50 -0.96 -19.11
CA PRO A 45 -13.10 0.02 -20.02
C PRO A 45 -13.85 1.17 -19.32
N ASP A 46 -14.55 0.89 -18.20
CA ASP A 46 -15.28 1.91 -17.46
C ASP A 46 -14.32 2.91 -16.79
N ASP A 47 -13.23 2.39 -16.21
CA ASP A 47 -12.16 3.22 -15.66
C ASP A 47 -11.48 4.06 -16.75
N ALA A 48 -11.24 3.48 -17.93
CA ALA A 48 -10.67 4.19 -19.07
C ALA A 48 -11.56 5.35 -19.53
N GLN A 49 -12.88 5.19 -19.50
CA GLN A 49 -13.83 6.25 -19.83
C GLN A 49 -13.72 7.43 -18.83
N VAL A 50 -13.67 7.15 -17.52
CA VAL A 50 -13.52 8.19 -16.49
C VAL A 50 -12.21 8.94 -16.67
N VAL A 51 -11.10 8.21 -16.89
CA VAL A 51 -9.77 8.81 -17.12
C VAL A 51 -9.80 9.69 -18.38
N GLN A 52 -10.33 9.19 -19.49
CA GLN A 52 -10.41 9.94 -20.75
C GLN A 52 -11.25 11.22 -20.60
N GLN A 53 -12.37 11.16 -19.88
CA GLN A 53 -13.19 12.32 -19.59
C GLN A 53 -12.40 13.38 -18.80
N ALA A 54 -11.72 12.98 -17.71
CA ALA A 54 -10.93 13.91 -16.89
C ALA A 54 -9.71 14.49 -17.64
N VAL A 55 -9.04 13.70 -18.48
CA VAL A 55 -7.93 14.17 -19.34
C VAL A 55 -8.44 15.14 -20.40
N SER A 56 -9.64 14.93 -20.95
CA SER A 56 -10.23 15.85 -21.94
C SER A 56 -10.54 17.25 -21.40
N GLN A 57 -10.51 17.45 -20.08
CA GLN A 57 -10.66 18.77 -19.47
C GLN A 57 -9.37 19.62 -19.52
N GLN A 58 -8.19 19.01 -19.77
CA GLN A 58 -6.91 19.74 -19.79
C GLN A 58 -6.90 21.02 -20.65
N PRO A 59 -7.47 21.09 -21.89
CA PRO A 59 -7.40 22.29 -22.70
C PRO A 59 -8.17 23.49 -22.12
N ARG A 60 -9.08 23.25 -21.17
CA ARG A 60 -9.95 24.26 -20.55
C ARG A 60 -10.01 24.16 -19.03
N PHE A 61 -8.94 23.65 -18.44
CA PHE A 61 -8.87 23.53 -16.99
C PHE A 61 -8.93 24.91 -16.31
N ASP A 62 -9.49 24.93 -15.13
CA ASP A 62 -9.53 26.12 -14.30
C ASP A 62 -8.15 26.36 -13.69
N LYS A 63 -7.49 27.47 -14.08
CA LYS A 63 -6.14 27.82 -13.64
C LYS A 63 -6.08 28.22 -12.16
N ASP A 64 -7.20 28.65 -11.60
CA ASP A 64 -7.31 29.12 -10.22
C ASP A 64 -7.84 28.03 -9.28
N ALA A 65 -8.26 26.88 -9.83
CA ALA A 65 -8.69 25.73 -9.05
C ALA A 65 -7.53 25.12 -8.26
N PRO A 66 -7.81 24.52 -7.07
CA PRO A 66 -6.80 23.78 -6.31
C PRO A 66 -6.15 22.68 -7.14
N CYS A 67 -4.83 22.51 -6.95
CA CYS A 67 -4.06 21.43 -7.54
C CYS A 67 -3.75 20.37 -6.48
N LEU A 68 -4.27 19.16 -6.64
CA LEU A 68 -3.90 18.00 -5.85
C LEU A 68 -2.83 17.20 -6.59
N LYS A 69 -1.66 17.02 -5.98
CA LYS A 69 -0.56 16.22 -6.54
C LYS A 69 -0.32 14.96 -5.70
N VAL A 70 -0.56 13.80 -6.31
CA VAL A 70 -0.30 12.48 -5.71
C VAL A 70 1.00 11.95 -6.30
N TRP A 71 2.12 12.14 -5.60
CA TRP A 71 3.45 11.74 -6.07
C TRP A 71 4.44 11.66 -4.90
N HIS A 72 5.72 11.42 -5.22
CA HIS A 72 6.80 11.37 -4.24
C HIS A 72 7.06 12.71 -3.55
N GLU A 73 7.41 12.67 -2.30
CA GLU A 73 7.66 13.81 -1.42
C GLU A 73 8.80 14.74 -1.93
N PHE A 74 9.73 14.20 -2.69
CA PHE A 74 10.85 14.97 -3.27
C PHE A 74 10.50 15.70 -4.57
N ALA A 75 9.26 15.63 -5.04
CA ALA A 75 8.82 16.26 -6.30
C ALA A 75 7.47 16.97 -6.15
N MET A 76 7.14 17.51 -4.98
CA MET A 76 5.85 18.14 -4.71
C MET A 76 5.72 19.56 -5.22
N ALA A 77 6.82 20.31 -5.41
CA ALA A 77 6.80 21.72 -5.78
C ALA A 77 6.20 22.02 -7.16
N GLU A 78 6.20 21.05 -8.08
CA GLU A 78 5.60 21.21 -9.40
C GLU A 78 4.07 21.15 -9.33
N ARG A 79 3.39 22.07 -9.99
CA ARG A 79 1.93 22.13 -10.04
C ARG A 79 1.39 22.53 -11.40
N VAL A 80 0.11 22.31 -11.60
CA VAL A 80 -0.67 22.81 -12.73
C VAL A 80 -1.57 23.95 -12.23
N GLY A 81 -1.56 25.07 -12.98
CA GLY A 81 -2.33 26.26 -12.60
C GLY A 81 -1.61 27.13 -11.55
N GLY A 82 -2.35 28.09 -11.02
CA GLY A 82 -1.91 29.06 -10.02
C GLY A 82 -2.67 28.96 -8.68
N GLY A 83 -3.65 28.06 -8.59
CA GLY A 83 -4.40 27.83 -7.37
C GLY A 83 -3.60 27.15 -6.26
N PRO A 84 -4.19 26.96 -5.07
CA PRO A 84 -3.52 26.29 -3.95
C PRO A 84 -3.03 24.89 -4.31
N LEU A 85 -1.84 24.53 -3.83
CA LEU A 85 -1.19 23.23 -4.07
C LEU A 85 -1.28 22.32 -2.86
N PHE A 86 -1.91 21.18 -3.02
CA PHE A 86 -2.01 20.13 -2.02
C PHE A 86 -1.16 18.93 -2.45
N GLY A 87 -0.13 18.60 -1.65
CA GLY A 87 0.73 17.45 -1.91
C GLY A 87 0.21 16.22 -1.18
N PHE A 88 0.11 15.08 -1.88
CA PHE A 88 -0.27 13.80 -1.28
C PHE A 88 0.84 12.76 -1.54
N PRO A 89 1.94 12.80 -0.76
CA PRO A 89 3.02 11.84 -0.86
C PRO A 89 2.72 10.54 -0.12
N PHE A 90 3.32 9.43 -0.62
CA PHE A 90 3.50 8.20 0.14
C PHE A 90 5.00 7.96 0.30
N PHE A 91 5.43 7.71 1.54
CA PHE A 91 6.83 7.49 1.85
C PHE A 91 6.98 6.46 2.98
N GLU A 92 8.19 5.89 3.08
CA GLU A 92 8.54 4.84 4.03
C GLU A 92 9.82 5.17 4.81
N ILE A 93 10.02 6.45 5.12
CA ILE A 93 11.22 7.01 5.76
C ILE A 93 10.82 7.92 6.93
N THR A 94 11.71 8.09 7.90
CA THR A 94 11.43 8.92 9.09
C THR A 94 12.16 10.27 9.08
N LYS A 95 13.09 10.47 8.14
CA LYS A 95 13.87 11.70 8.04
C LYS A 95 13.90 12.21 6.60
N PHE A 96 13.62 13.51 6.44
CA PHE A 96 13.66 14.16 5.13
C PHE A 96 14.98 14.93 4.94
N ASP A 97 15.55 14.80 3.74
CA ASP A 97 16.63 15.63 3.28
C ASP A 97 16.14 17.05 2.88
N GLN A 98 17.08 17.94 2.58
CA GLN A 98 16.74 19.33 2.22
C GLN A 98 15.89 19.43 0.95
N ASN A 99 16.02 18.49 0.00
CA ASN A 99 15.21 18.48 -1.22
C ASN A 99 13.75 18.15 -0.90
N ARG A 100 13.49 17.14 -0.06
CA ARG A 100 12.15 16.76 0.39
C ARG A 100 11.50 17.89 1.19
N ILE A 101 12.25 18.48 2.14
CA ILE A 101 11.78 19.61 2.94
C ILE A 101 11.41 20.79 2.03
N HIS A 102 12.24 21.12 1.05
CA HIS A 102 11.96 22.20 0.09
C HIS A 102 10.67 21.93 -0.71
N ASN A 103 10.53 20.72 -1.24
CA ASN A 103 9.37 20.36 -2.04
C ASN A 103 8.06 20.38 -1.23
N LEU A 104 8.08 19.85 -0.01
CA LEU A 104 6.90 19.84 0.85
C LEU A 104 6.53 21.24 1.35
N LYS A 105 7.53 22.10 1.68
CA LYS A 105 7.28 23.51 2.04
C LYS A 105 6.75 24.36 0.89
N ALA A 106 6.84 23.89 -0.34
CA ALA A 106 6.27 24.59 -1.50
C ALA A 106 4.77 24.33 -1.69
N THR A 107 4.18 23.45 -0.88
CA THR A 107 2.73 23.18 -0.88
C THR A 107 2.00 24.08 0.11
N ASP A 108 0.73 24.34 -0.15
CA ASP A 108 -0.15 25.08 0.77
C ASP A 108 -0.64 24.18 1.93
N ALA A 109 -0.74 22.87 1.67
CA ALA A 109 -0.93 21.84 2.69
C ALA A 109 -0.41 20.47 2.19
N VAL A 110 -0.07 19.58 3.12
CA VAL A 110 0.30 18.20 2.86
C VAL A 110 -0.84 17.28 3.31
N ILE A 111 -1.27 16.41 2.42
CA ILE A 111 -2.19 15.32 2.73
C ILE A 111 -1.35 14.06 2.88
N VAL A 112 -1.64 13.23 3.88
CA VAL A 112 -0.96 11.94 4.10
C VAL A 112 -1.97 10.83 4.39
N ALA A 113 -1.58 9.58 4.17
CA ALA A 113 -2.49 8.47 4.33
C ALA A 113 -2.69 8.02 5.78
N SER A 114 -1.77 8.33 6.69
CA SER A 114 -1.79 7.85 8.07
C SER A 114 -1.32 8.91 9.07
N LYS A 115 -1.69 8.71 10.33
CA LYS A 115 -1.20 9.54 11.43
C LYS A 115 0.32 9.42 11.57
N TRP A 116 0.90 8.22 11.43
CA TRP A 116 2.35 8.04 11.41
C TRP A 116 3.03 8.95 10.39
N ALA A 117 2.49 9.02 9.17
CA ALA A 117 3.04 9.89 8.13
C ALA A 117 2.83 11.37 8.47
N ALA A 118 1.73 11.75 9.14
CA ALA A 118 1.51 13.12 9.59
C ALA A 118 2.56 13.53 10.63
N ASP A 119 2.78 12.72 11.65
CA ASP A 119 3.79 12.96 12.69
C ASP A 119 5.20 13.15 12.05
N ILE A 120 5.58 12.33 11.06
CA ILE A 120 6.85 12.48 10.34
C ILE A 120 6.94 13.80 9.56
N VAL A 121 5.87 14.19 8.85
CA VAL A 121 5.86 15.46 8.10
C VAL A 121 5.94 16.64 9.06
N GLU A 122 5.14 16.64 10.11
CA GLU A 122 5.11 17.72 11.11
C GLU A 122 6.48 17.90 11.78
N ASP A 123 7.12 16.83 12.20
CA ASP A 123 8.45 16.84 12.82
C ASP A 123 9.52 17.37 11.86
N ASN A 124 9.57 16.86 10.61
CA ASN A 124 10.59 17.27 9.65
C ASN A 124 10.39 18.69 9.11
N LEU A 125 9.17 19.18 9.06
CA LEU A 125 8.84 20.54 8.60
C LEU A 125 8.73 21.55 9.76
N ASN A 126 8.89 21.15 11.01
CA ASN A 126 8.64 21.97 12.20
C ASN A 126 7.22 22.57 12.17
N SER A 127 6.23 21.80 11.78
CA SER A 127 4.81 22.19 11.66
C SER A 127 4.58 23.48 10.85
N SER A 128 5.45 23.74 9.86
CA SER A 128 5.39 24.97 9.04
C SER A 128 4.37 24.90 7.90
N VAL A 129 3.80 23.73 7.63
CA VAL A 129 2.79 23.48 6.59
C VAL A 129 1.65 22.70 7.23
N PRO A 130 0.36 23.03 6.98
CA PRO A 130 -0.76 22.24 7.47
C PRO A 130 -0.71 20.79 6.96
N VAL A 131 -1.05 19.84 7.83
CA VAL A 131 -1.08 18.41 7.50
C VAL A 131 -2.47 17.83 7.73
N HIS A 132 -2.98 17.08 6.74
CA HIS A 132 -4.29 16.45 6.82
C HIS A 132 -4.17 14.94 6.61
N VAL A 133 -4.81 14.14 7.48
CA VAL A 133 -4.81 12.67 7.36
C VAL A 133 -6.02 12.23 6.54
N CYS A 134 -5.75 11.70 5.35
CA CYS A 134 -6.74 11.16 4.42
C CYS A 134 -6.38 9.71 4.07
N PRO A 135 -6.80 8.72 4.86
CA PRO A 135 -6.53 7.31 4.61
C PRO A 135 -7.02 6.87 3.23
N LEU A 136 -6.30 5.92 2.62
CA LEU A 136 -6.72 5.32 1.37
C LEU A 136 -7.80 4.25 1.62
N GLY A 137 -8.51 3.89 0.55
CA GLY A 137 -9.59 2.91 0.59
C GLY A 137 -9.28 1.62 -0.14
N VAL A 138 -10.26 0.73 -0.13
CA VAL A 138 -10.31 -0.49 -0.94
C VAL A 138 -11.59 -0.53 -1.77
N ASP A 139 -11.52 -1.13 -2.96
CA ASP A 139 -12.70 -1.37 -3.80
C ASP A 139 -13.36 -2.71 -3.44
N ARG A 140 -14.37 -2.66 -2.56
CA ARG A 140 -15.10 -3.85 -2.12
C ARG A 140 -16.01 -4.48 -3.20
N SER A 141 -16.17 -3.85 -4.35
CA SER A 141 -16.82 -4.50 -5.49
C SER A 141 -15.92 -5.59 -6.10
N ILE A 142 -14.61 -5.45 -5.93
CA ILE A 142 -13.58 -6.38 -6.42
C ILE A 142 -13.07 -7.27 -5.27
N PHE A 143 -12.59 -6.63 -4.20
CA PHE A 143 -12.02 -7.31 -3.02
C PHE A 143 -13.12 -7.48 -1.96
N ASN A 144 -13.70 -8.66 -1.88
CA ASN A 144 -14.76 -9.00 -0.92
C ASN A 144 -14.66 -10.47 -0.51
N GLU A 145 -15.39 -10.83 0.52
CA GLU A 145 -15.40 -12.17 1.12
C GLU A 145 -16.14 -13.24 0.31
N ALA A 146 -16.89 -12.86 -0.72
CA ALA A 146 -17.67 -13.79 -1.52
C ALA A 146 -16.79 -14.79 -2.29
N GLY A 147 -17.13 -16.06 -2.23
CA GLY A 147 -16.44 -17.13 -2.96
C GLY A 147 -15.13 -17.59 -2.34
N ASN A 148 -14.93 -17.36 -1.03
CA ASN A 148 -13.84 -18.01 -0.30
C ASN A 148 -14.01 -19.54 -0.35
N LEU A 149 -12.96 -20.24 -0.78
CA LEU A 149 -12.96 -21.69 -0.91
C LEU A 149 -11.97 -22.31 0.08
N PRO A 150 -12.27 -23.51 0.63
CA PRO A 150 -11.28 -24.27 1.37
C PRO A 150 -10.06 -24.55 0.48
N THR A 151 -8.87 -24.36 1.01
CA THR A 151 -7.63 -24.64 0.30
C THR A 151 -7.10 -26.02 0.67
N PRO A 152 -6.60 -26.82 -0.29
CA PRO A 152 -6.04 -28.14 -0.01
C PRO A 152 -4.71 -28.08 0.74
N ARG A 153 -4.10 -26.89 0.84
CA ARG A 153 -2.88 -26.57 1.58
C ARG A 153 -3.07 -25.30 2.36
N CYS A 154 -2.37 -25.18 3.48
CA CYS A 154 -2.27 -23.90 4.17
C CYS A 154 -1.40 -22.96 3.36
N THR A 155 -2.00 -22.00 2.65
CA THR A 155 -1.29 -21.08 1.75
C THR A 155 -1.15 -19.71 2.38
N PHE A 156 0.09 -19.33 2.69
CA PHE A 156 0.46 -17.97 3.04
C PHE A 156 0.73 -17.17 1.77
N LEU A 157 0.06 -16.03 1.59
CA LEU A 157 0.22 -15.17 0.42
C LEU A 157 0.91 -13.87 0.81
N ASN A 158 1.94 -13.50 0.06
CA ASN A 158 2.50 -12.16 0.08
C ASN A 158 2.34 -11.52 -1.29
N CYS A 159 1.76 -10.33 -1.33
CA CYS A 159 1.65 -9.49 -2.52
C CYS A 159 2.52 -8.24 -2.32
N GLY A 160 3.32 -7.89 -3.32
CA GLY A 160 4.14 -6.67 -3.26
C GLY A 160 5.46 -6.80 -4.01
N LYS A 161 6.03 -5.67 -4.39
CA LYS A 161 7.30 -5.63 -5.13
C LYS A 161 8.43 -6.29 -4.34
N TRP A 162 9.31 -7.05 -5.03
CA TRP A 162 10.56 -7.52 -4.41
C TRP A 162 11.34 -6.34 -3.82
N GLU A 163 11.35 -6.23 -2.50
CA GLU A 163 12.06 -5.18 -1.76
C GLU A 163 12.46 -5.69 -0.36
N LYS A 164 13.64 -5.31 0.12
CA LYS A 164 14.05 -5.55 1.50
C LYS A 164 13.10 -4.87 2.49
N ARG A 165 12.62 -3.67 2.15
CA ARG A 165 11.65 -2.92 2.95
C ARG A 165 10.37 -3.72 3.24
N LYS A 166 9.89 -4.51 2.28
CA LYS A 166 8.71 -5.38 2.45
C LYS A 166 9.00 -6.68 3.24
N GLY A 167 10.20 -6.82 3.79
CA GLY A 167 10.58 -7.98 4.62
C GLY A 167 10.81 -9.26 3.82
N HIS A 168 11.03 -9.17 2.51
CA HIS A 168 11.21 -10.36 1.67
C HIS A 168 12.49 -11.15 1.99
N ASP A 169 13.49 -10.51 2.56
CA ASP A 169 14.71 -11.16 3.08
C ASP A 169 14.45 -11.99 4.36
N ILE A 170 13.41 -11.65 5.11
CA ILE A 170 13.03 -12.31 6.37
C ILE A 170 11.96 -13.37 6.15
N LEU A 171 11.00 -13.12 5.23
CA LEU A 171 9.79 -13.91 5.08
C LEU A 171 10.07 -15.39 4.79
N LEU A 172 11.00 -15.70 3.88
CA LEU A 172 11.37 -17.09 3.59
C LEU A 172 12.06 -17.76 4.80
N ARG A 173 12.91 -17.04 5.52
CA ARG A 173 13.54 -17.54 6.74
C ARG A 173 12.51 -17.91 7.81
N ALA A 174 11.53 -17.04 8.02
CA ALA A 174 10.45 -17.27 8.98
C ALA A 174 9.56 -18.45 8.55
N PHE A 175 9.21 -18.55 7.27
CA PHE A 175 8.44 -19.67 6.73
C PHE A 175 9.17 -21.00 6.93
N THR A 176 10.45 -21.08 6.63
CA THR A 176 11.26 -22.30 6.80
C THR A 176 11.42 -22.66 8.27
N ALA A 177 11.60 -21.67 9.15
CA ALA A 177 11.67 -21.88 10.61
C ALA A 177 10.32 -22.30 11.21
N ALA A 178 9.22 -21.78 10.69
CA ALA A 178 7.88 -22.18 11.12
C ALA A 178 7.55 -23.63 10.73
N PHE A 179 7.99 -24.06 9.55
CA PHE A 179 7.60 -25.31 8.93
C PHE A 179 8.80 -26.15 8.45
N PRO A 180 9.61 -26.71 9.38
CA PRO A 180 10.80 -27.45 8.99
C PRO A 180 10.51 -28.78 8.26
N THR A 181 9.33 -29.36 8.45
CA THR A 181 8.98 -30.70 7.93
C THR A 181 7.63 -30.78 7.22
N GLN A 182 6.73 -29.84 7.45
CA GLN A 182 5.36 -29.83 6.93
C GLN A 182 5.35 -29.68 5.40
N GLN A 183 4.60 -30.53 4.70
CA GLN A 183 4.49 -30.51 3.23
C GLN A 183 3.13 -30.00 2.72
N ASP A 184 2.17 -29.86 3.61
CA ASP A 184 0.82 -29.37 3.34
C ASP A 184 0.67 -27.86 3.55
N VAL A 185 1.82 -27.14 3.60
CA VAL A 185 1.91 -25.68 3.68
C VAL A 185 2.61 -25.13 2.45
N GLN A 186 2.23 -23.92 2.04
CA GLN A 186 2.78 -23.23 0.87
C GLN A 186 2.98 -21.74 1.16
N LEU A 187 4.03 -21.15 0.60
CA LEU A 187 4.24 -19.70 0.54
C LEU A 187 4.07 -19.24 -0.91
N ALA A 188 3.00 -18.53 -1.20
CA ALA A 188 2.75 -17.93 -2.52
C ALA A 188 3.24 -16.48 -2.53
N MET A 189 4.07 -16.15 -3.51
CA MET A 189 4.65 -14.81 -3.68
C MET A 189 4.15 -14.20 -4.98
N LEU A 190 3.49 -13.03 -4.92
CA LEU A 190 3.12 -12.22 -6.09
C LEU A 190 4.02 -10.97 -6.16
N PRO A 191 5.29 -11.12 -6.62
CA PRO A 191 6.29 -10.06 -6.54
C PRO A 191 6.41 -9.31 -7.86
N THR A 192 5.63 -8.27 -8.08
CA THR A 192 5.73 -7.47 -9.31
C THR A 192 6.58 -6.22 -9.07
N ASN A 193 7.87 -6.25 -9.43
CA ASN A 193 8.75 -5.07 -9.38
C ASN A 193 9.37 -4.76 -10.76
N PRO A 194 8.81 -3.80 -11.52
CA PRO A 194 9.32 -3.44 -12.85
C PRO A 194 10.64 -2.67 -12.82
N PHE A 195 11.09 -2.23 -11.65
CA PHE A 195 12.31 -1.42 -11.47
C PHE A 195 13.55 -2.25 -11.19
N LEU A 196 13.41 -3.57 -11.02
CA LEU A 196 14.54 -4.48 -10.88
C LEU A 196 15.12 -4.83 -12.25
N SER A 197 16.46 -4.86 -12.32
CA SER A 197 17.15 -5.48 -13.44
C SER A 197 16.85 -6.99 -13.51
N PRO A 198 17.03 -7.63 -14.68
CA PRO A 198 16.88 -9.08 -14.79
C PRO A 198 17.74 -9.87 -13.81
N ARG A 199 18.94 -9.36 -13.47
CA ARG A 199 19.83 -9.98 -12.50
C ARG A 199 19.27 -9.91 -11.08
N GLU A 200 18.84 -8.74 -10.63
CA GLU A 200 18.26 -8.57 -9.28
C GLU A 200 16.99 -9.41 -9.11
N LYS A 201 16.15 -9.46 -10.14
CA LYS A 201 14.96 -10.33 -10.15
C LYS A 201 15.36 -11.81 -10.01
N ALA A 202 16.36 -12.26 -10.78
CA ALA A 202 16.84 -13.63 -10.72
C ALA A 202 17.43 -13.97 -9.34
N GLU A 203 18.15 -13.04 -8.69
CA GLU A 203 18.68 -13.22 -7.34
C GLU A 203 17.57 -13.50 -6.31
N TRP A 204 16.46 -12.73 -6.35
CA TRP A 204 15.28 -12.99 -5.51
C TRP A 204 14.62 -14.33 -5.84
N GLU A 205 14.43 -14.64 -7.11
CA GLU A 205 13.83 -15.92 -7.52
C GLU A 205 14.67 -17.12 -7.08
N VAL A 206 15.98 -17.07 -7.24
CA VAL A 206 16.90 -18.13 -6.77
C VAL A 206 16.81 -18.30 -5.26
N TYR A 207 16.79 -17.21 -4.50
CA TYR A 207 16.64 -17.23 -3.05
C TYR A 207 15.35 -17.93 -2.62
N TYR A 208 14.21 -17.55 -3.20
CA TYR A 208 12.93 -18.14 -2.82
C TYR A 208 12.73 -19.57 -3.32
N ARG A 209 13.33 -19.97 -4.45
CA ARG A 209 13.29 -21.35 -4.97
C ARG A 209 14.15 -22.33 -4.19
N THR A 210 14.85 -21.92 -3.14
CA THR A 210 15.57 -22.83 -2.24
C THR A 210 14.61 -23.70 -1.41
N ASP A 211 13.35 -23.31 -1.26
CA ASP A 211 12.30 -24.14 -0.65
C ASP A 211 11.24 -24.50 -1.72
N SER A 212 11.04 -25.80 -1.96
CA SER A 212 10.13 -26.32 -2.99
C SER A 212 8.64 -26.04 -2.70
N ARG A 213 8.29 -25.58 -1.49
CA ARG A 213 6.94 -25.19 -1.10
C ARG A 213 6.63 -23.74 -1.43
N VAL A 214 7.60 -23.01 -1.99
CA VAL A 214 7.39 -21.63 -2.44
C VAL A 214 6.93 -21.62 -3.88
N GLU A 215 5.84 -20.93 -4.13
CA GLU A 215 5.32 -20.61 -5.45
C GLU A 215 5.55 -19.13 -5.76
N ILE A 216 6.28 -18.85 -6.85
CA ILE A 216 6.40 -17.49 -7.36
C ILE A 216 5.34 -17.32 -8.45
N VAL A 217 4.29 -16.57 -8.12
CA VAL A 217 3.17 -16.32 -9.02
C VAL A 217 3.61 -15.31 -10.09
N ASN A 218 3.30 -15.58 -11.34
CA ASN A 218 3.55 -14.65 -12.43
C ASN A 218 2.70 -13.39 -12.27
N ARG A 219 3.14 -12.29 -12.92
CA ARG A 219 2.37 -11.04 -12.94
C ARG A 219 0.91 -11.29 -13.36
N ILE A 220 0.00 -10.84 -12.52
CA ILE A 220 -1.44 -10.87 -12.77
C ILE A 220 -1.85 -9.55 -13.41
N ALA A 221 -2.75 -9.61 -14.40
CA ALA A 221 -3.08 -8.45 -15.22
C ALA A 221 -4.17 -7.57 -14.62
N THR A 222 -5.10 -8.16 -13.85
CA THR A 222 -6.29 -7.47 -13.36
C THR A 222 -6.47 -7.60 -11.85
N HIS A 223 -7.07 -6.60 -11.22
CA HIS A 223 -7.40 -6.65 -9.79
C HIS A 223 -8.40 -7.77 -9.45
N ALA A 224 -9.30 -8.13 -10.37
CA ALA A 224 -10.22 -9.25 -10.18
C ALA A 224 -9.49 -10.60 -10.05
N GLU A 225 -8.44 -10.80 -10.85
CA GLU A 225 -7.59 -12.00 -10.73
C GLU A 225 -6.76 -11.97 -9.45
N VAL A 226 -6.25 -10.80 -9.03
CA VAL A 226 -5.57 -10.63 -7.73
C VAL A 226 -6.51 -10.97 -6.59
N ALA A 227 -7.75 -10.46 -6.61
CA ALA A 227 -8.78 -10.80 -5.63
C ALA A 227 -9.08 -12.30 -5.59
N THR A 228 -9.09 -12.96 -6.75
CA THR A 228 -9.26 -14.42 -6.83
C THR A 228 -8.10 -15.16 -6.13
N LEU A 229 -6.87 -14.74 -6.37
CA LEU A 229 -5.69 -15.29 -5.69
C LEU A 229 -5.78 -15.08 -4.17
N MET A 230 -6.15 -13.87 -3.73
CA MET A 230 -6.33 -13.55 -2.31
C MET A 230 -7.41 -14.43 -1.65
N LYS A 231 -8.53 -14.66 -2.33
CA LYS A 231 -9.61 -15.53 -1.85
C LYS A 231 -9.21 -17.02 -1.74
N GLN A 232 -8.26 -17.45 -2.55
CA GLN A 232 -7.69 -18.79 -2.51
C GLN A 232 -6.58 -18.96 -1.46
N ALA A 233 -6.06 -17.88 -0.91
CA ALA A 233 -5.07 -17.95 0.17
C ALA A 233 -5.72 -18.28 1.52
N THR A 234 -4.94 -18.86 2.41
CA THR A 234 -5.34 -19.10 3.81
C THR A 234 -5.12 -17.84 4.63
N CYS A 235 -4.00 -17.16 4.45
CA CYS A 235 -3.58 -15.99 5.23
C CYS A 235 -2.70 -15.07 4.39
N GLY A 236 -2.86 -13.76 4.53
CA GLY A 236 -1.92 -12.77 4.01
C GLY A 236 -0.77 -12.51 4.98
N VAL A 237 0.46 -12.32 4.47
CA VAL A 237 1.63 -12.06 5.32
C VAL A 237 2.40 -10.85 4.81
N PHE A 238 2.47 -9.79 5.63
CA PHE A 238 3.02 -8.49 5.27
C PHE A 238 4.02 -7.99 6.33
N PRO A 239 5.20 -8.60 6.45
CA PRO A 239 6.20 -8.23 7.45
C PRO A 239 7.02 -7.04 6.96
N SER A 240 6.36 -5.93 6.62
CA SER A 240 7.04 -4.76 6.08
C SER A 240 7.77 -3.97 7.16
N ARG A 241 8.97 -3.50 6.85
CA ARG A 241 9.76 -2.61 7.70
C ARG A 241 9.17 -1.20 7.80
N ALA A 242 8.54 -0.75 6.74
CA ALA A 242 7.76 0.48 6.68
C ALA A 242 6.87 0.49 5.43
N GLU A 243 5.72 1.13 5.53
CA GLU A 243 4.77 1.33 4.42
C GLU A 243 4.19 2.73 4.47
N GLY A 244 3.99 3.32 3.28
CA GLY A 244 3.19 4.55 3.14
C GLY A 244 1.68 4.31 3.26
N TRP A 245 1.21 3.06 2.95
CA TRP A 245 -0.14 2.58 3.20
C TRP A 245 -0.20 1.04 3.26
N ASN A 246 0.01 0.34 2.19
CA ASN A 246 -0.15 -1.09 1.93
C ASN A 246 -1.59 -1.47 1.52
N LEU A 247 -1.89 -1.21 0.25
CA LEU A 247 -3.20 -1.54 -0.34
C LEU A 247 -3.50 -3.03 -0.25
N GLU A 248 -2.51 -3.88 -0.54
CA GLU A 248 -2.63 -5.32 -0.60
C GLU A 248 -3.03 -5.94 0.75
N LEU A 249 -2.58 -5.36 1.86
CA LEU A 249 -2.98 -5.78 3.21
C LEU A 249 -4.46 -5.48 3.47
N LEU A 250 -4.93 -4.27 3.13
CA LEU A 250 -6.33 -3.89 3.28
C LEU A 250 -7.25 -4.68 2.33
N GLU A 251 -6.79 -4.99 1.13
CA GLU A 251 -7.46 -5.85 0.15
C GLU A 251 -7.62 -7.30 0.67
N MET A 252 -6.58 -7.85 1.31
CA MET A 252 -6.64 -9.15 1.99
C MET A 252 -7.68 -9.17 3.13
N MET A 253 -7.70 -8.12 3.97
CA MET A 253 -8.72 -7.95 5.00
C MET A 253 -10.12 -7.86 4.40
N SER A 254 -10.28 -7.13 3.31
CA SER A 254 -11.54 -6.99 2.56
C SER A 254 -12.05 -8.33 2.03
N CYS A 255 -11.15 -9.23 1.66
CA CYS A 255 -11.48 -10.61 1.30
C CYS A 255 -11.80 -11.51 2.51
N GLY A 256 -11.84 -10.97 3.73
CA GLY A 256 -12.13 -11.71 4.96
C GLY A 256 -11.04 -12.69 5.38
N LYS A 257 -9.82 -12.51 4.90
CA LYS A 257 -8.70 -13.41 5.21
C LYS A 257 -7.98 -12.97 6.49
N PRO A 258 -7.53 -13.93 7.32
CA PRO A 258 -6.53 -13.65 8.35
C PRO A 258 -5.31 -12.98 7.75
N VAL A 259 -4.71 -12.07 8.50
CA VAL A 259 -3.49 -11.37 8.06
C VAL A 259 -2.47 -11.28 9.19
N ILE A 260 -1.20 -11.37 8.83
CA ILE A 260 -0.04 -11.14 9.70
C ILE A 260 0.66 -9.89 9.17
N ALA A 261 0.86 -8.87 10.01
CA ALA A 261 1.51 -7.63 9.60
C ALA A 261 2.24 -6.97 10.77
N THR A 262 3.26 -6.15 10.45
CA THR A 262 3.98 -5.35 11.44
C THR A 262 3.11 -4.27 12.06
N ASN A 263 3.19 -4.08 13.36
CA ASN A 263 2.57 -2.98 14.10
C ASN A 263 3.45 -1.73 14.00
N TYR A 264 3.65 -1.24 12.77
CA TYR A 264 4.50 -0.09 12.51
C TYR A 264 4.08 0.67 11.24
N SER A 265 4.45 1.95 11.15
CA SER A 265 4.17 2.86 10.03
C SER A 265 2.67 2.95 9.69
N ALA A 266 2.31 3.04 8.42
CA ALA A 266 0.91 3.21 8.03
C ALA A 266 0.01 2.00 8.38
N HIS A 267 0.56 0.83 8.68
CA HIS A 267 -0.25 -0.30 9.17
C HIS A 267 -1.00 0.07 10.45
N THR A 268 -0.42 0.89 11.33
CA THR A 268 -1.05 1.31 12.60
C THR A 268 -2.34 2.13 12.41
N GLU A 269 -2.60 2.63 11.20
CA GLU A 269 -3.84 3.36 10.90
C GLU A 269 -5.07 2.46 10.86
N PHE A 270 -4.90 1.20 10.42
CA PHE A 270 -6.02 0.29 10.21
C PHE A 270 -5.83 -1.12 10.78
N CYS A 271 -4.61 -1.51 11.19
CA CYS A 271 -4.34 -2.78 11.86
C CYS A 271 -4.46 -2.65 13.38
N ASN A 272 -5.06 -3.65 14.00
CA ASN A 272 -5.14 -3.79 15.46
C ASN A 272 -5.28 -5.28 15.85
N LYS A 273 -5.21 -5.59 17.14
CA LYS A 273 -5.26 -6.97 17.64
C LYS A 273 -6.56 -7.73 17.36
N GLN A 274 -7.62 -7.06 16.90
CA GLN A 274 -8.90 -7.69 16.56
C GLN A 274 -8.93 -8.16 15.10
N ASN A 275 -8.19 -7.48 14.21
CA ASN A 275 -8.23 -7.71 12.77
C ASN A 275 -6.92 -8.25 12.19
N THR A 276 -5.83 -8.28 12.98
CA THR A 276 -4.48 -8.62 12.51
C THR A 276 -3.71 -9.38 13.57
N LEU A 277 -2.97 -10.41 13.19
CA LEU A 277 -1.90 -10.97 13.99
C LEU A 277 -0.70 -10.01 13.88
N LEU A 278 -0.56 -9.14 14.87
CA LEU A 278 0.43 -8.06 14.85
C LEU A 278 1.83 -8.58 15.23
N ILE A 279 2.82 -8.21 14.42
CA ILE A 279 4.24 -8.36 14.76
C ILE A 279 4.64 -7.07 15.47
N GLU A 280 4.88 -7.14 16.77
CA GLU A 280 5.27 -5.99 17.57
C GLU A 280 6.73 -5.61 17.27
N ILE A 281 6.98 -4.31 17.18
CA ILE A 281 8.32 -3.78 16.86
C ILE A 281 8.93 -3.20 18.13
N ASP A 282 10.05 -3.77 18.57
CA ASP A 282 10.79 -3.36 19.75
C ASP A 282 12.12 -2.66 19.44
N SER A 283 12.55 -2.71 18.18
CA SER A 283 13.80 -2.09 17.75
C SER A 283 13.70 -1.55 16.33
N MET A 284 14.57 -0.61 16.02
CA MET A 284 14.67 0.03 14.71
C MET A 284 16.00 -0.32 14.05
N GLU A 285 16.02 -0.32 12.73
CA GLU A 285 17.24 -0.44 11.92
C GLU A 285 17.31 0.71 10.92
N THR A 286 18.53 1.05 10.50
CA THR A 286 18.73 2.11 9.49
C THR A 286 18.03 1.76 8.18
N ALA A 287 17.27 2.70 7.60
CA ALA A 287 16.56 2.53 6.35
C ALA A 287 17.55 2.39 5.17
N SER A 288 17.95 1.15 4.88
CA SER A 288 18.93 0.85 3.82
C SER A 288 18.66 -0.47 3.12
N ASP A 289 18.55 -0.42 1.80
CA ASP A 289 18.42 -1.61 0.94
C ASP A 289 19.50 -1.67 -0.16
N GLY A 290 20.42 -0.69 -0.18
CA GLY A 290 21.50 -0.58 -1.16
C GLY A 290 21.05 -0.11 -2.55
N LYS A 291 19.78 0.27 -2.74
CA LYS A 291 19.24 0.71 -4.04
C LYS A 291 18.42 2.01 -3.94
N TRP A 292 17.35 1.98 -3.18
CA TRP A 292 16.40 3.08 -3.01
C TRP A 292 16.62 3.88 -1.74
N PHE A 293 17.15 3.20 -0.72
CA PHE A 293 17.38 3.74 0.61
C PHE A 293 18.86 3.51 0.97
N ASN A 294 19.55 4.60 1.28
CA ASN A 294 21.00 4.61 1.49
C ASN A 294 21.41 4.78 2.98
N GLY A 295 20.42 4.83 3.88
CA GLY A 295 20.64 5.05 5.30
C GLY A 295 20.58 6.50 5.79
N ASP A 296 20.50 7.48 4.88
CA ASP A 296 20.48 8.90 5.24
C ASP A 296 19.07 9.42 5.59
N THR A 297 18.04 8.63 5.32
CA THR A 297 16.63 9.01 5.45
C THR A 297 15.93 8.42 6.68
N GLY A 298 16.68 8.12 7.73
CA GLY A 298 16.15 7.63 9.01
C GLY A 298 16.07 6.11 9.11
N ASP A 299 15.07 5.62 9.84
CA ASP A 299 15.02 4.24 10.29
C ASP A 299 13.76 3.51 9.83
N TRP A 300 13.87 2.19 9.79
CA TRP A 300 12.82 1.21 9.60
C TRP A 300 12.62 0.36 10.85
N ALA A 301 11.49 -0.31 10.96
CA ALA A 301 11.28 -1.38 11.92
C ALA A 301 12.29 -2.51 11.69
N SER A 302 12.96 -2.95 12.72
CA SER A 302 13.78 -4.16 12.68
C SER A 302 12.87 -5.40 12.72
N LEU A 303 13.16 -6.36 11.85
CA LEU A 303 12.43 -7.62 11.77
C LEU A 303 13.24 -8.81 12.34
N GLU A 304 14.31 -8.53 13.04
CA GLU A 304 15.12 -9.54 13.76
C GLU A 304 14.64 -9.68 15.21
N GLY A 305 15.18 -10.66 15.90
CA GLY A 305 14.88 -10.91 17.31
C GLY A 305 13.42 -11.25 17.56
N ASN A 306 12.76 -10.52 18.47
CA ASN A 306 11.38 -10.78 18.87
C ASN A 306 10.38 -10.68 17.69
N ALA A 307 10.56 -9.71 16.80
CA ALA A 307 9.70 -9.55 15.63
C ALA A 307 9.77 -10.77 14.69
N PHE A 308 10.95 -11.37 14.53
CA PHE A 308 11.13 -12.62 13.79
C PHE A 308 10.40 -13.78 14.48
N ASP A 309 10.57 -13.93 15.78
CA ASP A 309 9.95 -15.01 16.56
C ASP A 309 8.43 -14.90 16.56
N GLU A 310 7.88 -13.71 16.65
CA GLU A 310 6.42 -13.47 16.52
C GLU A 310 5.90 -13.81 15.13
N LEU A 311 6.61 -13.43 14.06
CA LEU A 311 6.22 -13.82 12.68
C LEU A 311 6.16 -15.35 12.55
N VAL A 312 7.17 -16.07 13.07
CA VAL A 312 7.19 -17.54 13.09
C VAL A 312 6.04 -18.10 13.91
N ALA A 313 5.78 -17.54 15.09
CA ALA A 313 4.69 -17.98 15.97
C ALA A 313 3.31 -17.78 15.34
N HIS A 314 3.07 -16.62 14.72
CA HIS A 314 1.83 -16.32 14.02
C HIS A 314 1.59 -17.26 12.83
N MET A 315 2.62 -17.57 12.04
CA MET A 315 2.50 -18.56 10.97
C MET A 315 2.09 -19.94 11.52
N LYS A 316 2.72 -20.39 12.62
CA LYS A 316 2.35 -21.66 13.29
C LYS A 316 0.92 -21.64 13.80
N THR A 317 0.45 -20.54 14.37
CA THR A 317 -0.91 -20.37 14.87
C THR A 317 -1.91 -20.53 13.71
N VAL A 318 -1.73 -19.79 12.60
CA VAL A 318 -2.60 -19.92 11.42
C VAL A 318 -2.63 -21.34 10.87
N TYR A 319 -1.47 -22.00 10.79
CA TYR A 319 -1.40 -23.38 10.33
C TYR A 319 -2.14 -24.35 11.25
N SER A 320 -2.00 -24.20 12.57
CA SER A 320 -2.74 -25.03 13.56
C SER A 320 -4.26 -24.86 13.46
N GLU A 321 -4.72 -23.61 13.32
CA GLU A 321 -6.15 -23.31 13.15
C GLU A 321 -6.68 -23.90 11.82
N TRP A 322 -5.89 -23.78 10.75
CA TRP A 322 -6.23 -24.39 9.47
C TRP A 322 -6.36 -25.92 9.55
N GLN A 323 -5.42 -26.61 10.21
CA GLN A 323 -5.46 -28.07 10.38
C GLN A 323 -6.70 -28.53 11.17
N GLN A 324 -7.15 -27.70 12.10
CA GLN A 324 -8.34 -27.99 12.93
C GLN A 324 -9.66 -27.56 12.28
N ASN A 325 -9.63 -27.00 11.06
CA ASN A 325 -10.76 -26.34 10.40
C ASN A 325 -11.41 -25.22 11.24
N ASN A 326 -10.61 -24.55 12.07
CA ASN A 326 -11.05 -23.48 12.96
C ASN A 326 -10.77 -22.08 12.39
N LEU A 327 -10.18 -21.96 11.20
CA LEU A 327 -9.96 -20.68 10.58
C LEU A 327 -11.28 -19.96 10.32
N LEU A 328 -11.49 -18.91 11.07
CA LEU A 328 -12.65 -18.06 10.94
C LEU A 328 -12.42 -16.99 9.89
N VAL A 329 -13.51 -16.53 9.28
CA VAL A 329 -13.49 -15.32 8.46
C VAL A 329 -13.06 -14.14 9.34
N ASN A 330 -12.18 -13.29 8.82
CA ASN A 330 -11.72 -12.08 9.51
C ASN A 330 -12.78 -10.98 9.44
N GLU A 331 -13.87 -11.14 10.22
CA GLU A 331 -15.00 -10.19 10.27
C GLU A 331 -14.55 -8.78 10.68
N ALA A 332 -13.60 -8.68 11.60
CA ALA A 332 -13.03 -7.39 12.00
C ALA A 332 -12.24 -6.73 10.85
N GLY A 333 -11.54 -7.52 10.04
CA GLY A 333 -10.86 -7.06 8.83
C GLY A 333 -11.84 -6.58 7.77
N ILE A 334 -12.93 -7.30 7.53
CA ILE A 334 -14.02 -6.89 6.62
C ILE A 334 -14.62 -5.56 7.08
N LYS A 335 -14.90 -5.42 8.38
CA LYS A 335 -15.39 -4.17 8.95
C LYS A 335 -14.41 -3.03 8.71
N THR A 336 -13.13 -3.24 9.00
CA THR A 336 -12.08 -2.27 8.72
C THR A 336 -12.08 -1.85 7.25
N ALA A 337 -12.08 -2.80 6.32
CA ALA A 337 -12.13 -2.52 4.90
C ALA A 337 -13.41 -1.77 4.47
N THR A 338 -14.51 -1.92 5.19
CA THR A 338 -15.74 -1.15 4.97
C THR A 338 -15.59 0.30 5.46
N ASP A 339 -14.90 0.50 6.58
CA ASP A 339 -14.63 1.81 7.15
C ASP A 339 -13.55 2.60 6.35
N PHE A 340 -12.76 1.92 5.52
CA PHE A 340 -11.75 2.52 4.63
C PHE A 340 -12.16 2.36 3.15
N SER A 341 -13.02 3.24 2.65
CA SER A 341 -13.47 3.26 1.26
C SER A 341 -12.87 4.44 0.48
N TRP A 342 -12.80 4.31 -0.85
CA TRP A 342 -12.35 5.40 -1.72
C TRP A 342 -13.29 6.62 -1.68
N GLU A 343 -14.57 6.41 -1.38
CA GLU A 343 -15.54 7.48 -1.13
C GLU A 343 -15.14 8.31 0.09
N GLN A 344 -14.78 7.64 1.19
CA GLN A 344 -14.33 8.34 2.40
C GLN A 344 -12.98 9.05 2.17
N THR A 345 -12.06 8.43 1.41
CA THR A 345 -10.81 9.07 0.98
C THR A 345 -11.11 10.39 0.27
N SER A 346 -11.98 10.35 -0.75
CA SER A 346 -12.33 11.56 -1.53
C SER A 346 -13.04 12.62 -0.71
N GLN A 347 -13.90 12.23 0.24
CA GLN A 347 -14.57 13.17 1.15
C GLN A 347 -13.56 13.89 2.05
N LYS A 348 -12.61 13.17 2.64
CA LYS A 348 -11.55 13.77 3.47
C LYS A 348 -10.64 14.69 2.65
N ILE A 349 -10.28 14.30 1.42
CA ILE A 349 -9.52 15.15 0.49
C ILE A 349 -10.31 16.44 0.20
N LYS A 350 -11.60 16.36 -0.10
CA LYS A 350 -12.45 17.55 -0.34
C LYS A 350 -12.56 18.43 0.91
N GLY A 351 -12.68 17.83 2.09
CA GLY A 351 -12.66 18.54 3.37
C GLY A 351 -11.37 19.33 3.53
N ALA A 352 -10.22 18.70 3.35
CA ALA A 352 -8.91 19.34 3.45
C ALA A 352 -8.72 20.49 2.43
N ILE A 353 -9.24 20.34 1.21
CA ILE A 353 -9.02 21.29 0.11
C ILE A 353 -10.02 22.46 0.12
N TYR A 354 -11.26 22.24 0.52
CA TYR A 354 -12.33 23.23 0.35
C TYR A 354 -12.95 23.74 1.65
N GLU A 355 -12.65 23.13 2.78
CA GLU A 355 -13.26 23.44 4.09
C GLU A 355 -12.21 23.75 5.16
N GLY A 356 -10.92 23.51 4.86
CA GLY A 356 -9.77 23.75 5.72
C GLY A 356 -9.25 25.18 5.74
#